data_dc59af9e3a5adea0fd844d7562d4fc9c
#
_entry.id   dc59af9e3a5adea0fd844d7562d4fc9c
#
_cell.length_a   1.000
_cell.length_b   1.000
_cell.length_c   1.000
_cell.angle_alpha   90.00
_cell.angle_beta   90.00
_cell.angle_gamma   90.00
#
_symmetry.space_group_name_H-M   'P 1'
#
loop_
_entity.id
_entity.type
_entity.pdbx_description
1 polymer ?
#
loop_
_entity_poly.entity_id
_entity_poly.type
_entity_poly.pdbx_seq_one_letter_code
_entity_poly.pdbx_strand_id
1 'polypeptide(L)'
;MFHIVDTDIFDRPLLDELCDLTTAIRTVAKPPDGARFLQQLLPTRRAMLYFTQPSTRTFLSMNNACHVLGIRTSEIRNPEVSSEVKGETFEDSIRTFSSYVDLIIMRTPEAGYAARAAALMDSIPRPVPIINAGSGKDQHPTQALLDIYTLERSFEQRGGIDGKTIGMMGDLKRGRTVRSLSRLMRFYEGVRLVFIAPPAYEMGSDIKEFLTEHEVEFHEIRRLHEILPELDAIYVTRMQFEHDVADESSGVNLAPFTIGERELGLMKPDTAVMHPLPRGPEIQPEVDRDPRAMYWRQERNGMWMRVALMARIFGAGELITEALPQFGDG
;
A
#
# COMPACT_ATOMS: atom_id res chain seq x y z
N MET A 1 -12.26 15.48 -9.92
CA MET A 1 -12.64 14.16 -9.33
C MET A 1 -11.41 13.54 -8.70
N PHE A 2 -11.59 12.73 -7.65
CA PHE A 2 -10.48 12.16 -6.89
C PHE A 2 -10.21 10.70 -7.36
N HIS A 3 -9.25 10.52 -8.25
CA HIS A 3 -8.73 9.21 -8.68
C HIS A 3 -7.47 8.88 -7.89
N ILE A 4 -7.26 7.60 -7.56
CA ILE A 4 -6.07 7.10 -6.86
C ILE A 4 -5.29 6.21 -7.84
N VAL A 5 -4.50 6.81 -8.70
CA VAL A 5 -3.78 6.08 -9.77
C VAL A 5 -2.30 5.86 -9.47
N ASP A 6 -1.67 6.81 -8.79
CA ASP A 6 -0.25 6.78 -8.40
C ASP A 6 -0.03 7.50 -7.05
N THR A 7 1.22 7.73 -6.66
CA THR A 7 1.58 8.42 -5.42
C THR A 7 1.74 9.93 -5.59
N ASP A 8 1.64 10.47 -6.79
CA ASP A 8 1.91 11.89 -7.05
C ASP A 8 0.71 12.77 -6.71
N ILE A 9 -0.46 12.14 -6.51
CA ILE A 9 -1.69 12.82 -6.06
C ILE A 9 -1.68 13.17 -4.57
N PHE A 10 -0.75 12.61 -3.78
CA PHE A 10 -0.68 12.86 -2.34
C PHE A 10 0.22 14.06 -2.02
N ASP A 11 -0.12 14.71 -0.93
CA ASP A 11 0.70 15.67 -0.20
C ASP A 11 0.68 15.34 1.30
N ARG A 12 1.50 16.03 2.10
CA ARG A 12 1.58 15.77 3.53
C ARG A 12 0.22 15.94 4.23
N PRO A 13 -0.54 17.04 4.01
CA PRO A 13 -1.86 17.21 4.64
C PRO A 13 -2.84 16.08 4.34
N LEU A 14 -2.88 15.59 3.11
CA LEU A 14 -3.75 14.48 2.73
C LEU A 14 -3.31 13.15 3.36
N LEU A 15 -1.99 12.90 3.49
CA LEU A 15 -1.48 11.71 4.17
C LEU A 15 -1.86 11.74 5.65
N ASP A 16 -1.69 12.88 6.32
CA ASP A 16 -2.06 13.08 7.72
C ASP A 16 -3.59 12.90 7.91
N GLU A 17 -4.42 13.55 7.07
CA GLU A 17 -5.89 13.38 7.06
C GLU A 17 -6.30 11.90 6.96
N LEU A 18 -5.69 11.16 6.02
CA LEU A 18 -6.01 9.74 5.82
C LEU A 18 -5.56 8.87 7.00
N CYS A 19 -4.44 9.18 7.63
CA CYS A 19 -3.96 8.49 8.83
C CYS A 19 -4.90 8.72 10.02
N ASP A 20 -5.30 9.96 10.25
CA ASP A 20 -6.24 10.35 11.32
C ASP A 20 -7.61 9.71 11.11
N LEU A 21 -8.14 9.80 9.88
CA LEU A 21 -9.42 9.17 9.52
C LEU A 21 -9.36 7.64 9.68
N THR A 22 -8.23 7.01 9.31
CA THR A 22 -8.03 5.57 9.53
C THR A 22 -8.08 5.21 11.01
N THR A 23 -7.47 6.03 11.86
CA THR A 23 -7.49 5.85 13.32
C THR A 23 -8.90 6.04 13.88
N ALA A 24 -9.62 7.07 13.44
CA ALA A 24 -11.02 7.32 13.82
C ALA A 24 -11.92 6.15 13.43
N ILE A 25 -11.84 5.68 12.18
CA ILE A 25 -12.61 4.51 11.70
C ILE A 25 -12.35 3.27 12.56
N ARG A 26 -11.10 2.98 12.88
CA ARG A 26 -10.74 1.83 13.71
C ARG A 26 -11.32 1.94 15.12
N THR A 27 -11.38 3.14 15.68
CA THR A 27 -11.97 3.39 16.99
C THR A 27 -13.50 3.21 16.93
N VAL A 28 -14.16 3.84 15.95
CA VAL A 28 -15.61 3.68 15.73
C VAL A 28 -15.98 2.21 15.49
N ALA A 29 -15.16 1.46 14.75
CA ALA A 29 -15.45 0.07 14.42
C ALA A 29 -15.34 -0.93 15.60
N LYS A 30 -14.74 -0.55 16.74
CA LYS A 30 -14.55 -1.47 17.87
C LYS A 30 -15.86 -1.96 18.49
N PRO A 31 -16.81 -1.08 18.88
CA PRO A 31 -18.09 -1.53 19.41
C PRO A 31 -19.03 -1.96 18.27
N PRO A 32 -19.92 -2.96 18.53
CA PRO A 32 -20.86 -3.44 17.51
C PRO A 32 -21.77 -2.34 16.92
N ASP A 33 -22.15 -1.35 17.73
CA ASP A 33 -22.99 -0.24 17.27
C ASP A 33 -22.24 0.68 16.30
N GLY A 34 -20.96 0.96 16.58
CA GLY A 34 -20.11 1.72 15.67
C GLY A 34 -19.83 0.97 14.37
N ALA A 35 -19.64 -0.36 14.43
CA ALA A 35 -19.52 -1.16 13.22
C ALA A 35 -20.83 -1.10 12.37
N ARG A 36 -22.01 -1.14 13.02
CA ARG A 36 -23.30 -0.94 12.32
C ARG A 36 -23.44 0.47 11.74
N PHE A 37 -23.03 1.49 12.47
CA PHE A 37 -22.99 2.86 11.97
C PHE A 37 -22.17 2.98 10.68
N LEU A 38 -20.94 2.44 10.66
CA LEU A 38 -20.09 2.47 9.46
C LEU A 38 -20.77 1.77 8.27
N GLN A 39 -21.42 0.63 8.46
CA GLN A 39 -22.13 -0.10 7.41
C GLN A 39 -23.33 0.66 6.83
N GLN A 40 -23.85 1.64 7.55
CA GLN A 40 -24.98 2.45 7.11
C GLN A 40 -24.56 3.75 6.40
N LEU A 41 -23.25 4.03 6.28
CA LEU A 41 -22.79 5.28 5.66
C LEU A 41 -23.01 5.30 4.13
N LEU A 42 -22.70 4.19 3.44
CA LEU A 42 -22.70 4.16 1.97
C LEU A 42 -23.49 2.96 1.36
N PRO A 43 -24.67 2.58 1.91
CA PRO A 43 -25.36 1.34 1.51
C PRO A 43 -25.99 1.41 0.11
N THR A 44 -26.09 2.61 -0.48
CA THR A 44 -26.58 2.84 -1.83
C THR A 44 -25.47 2.86 -2.87
N ARG A 45 -24.20 2.90 -2.44
CA ARG A 45 -23.04 2.92 -3.34
C ARG A 45 -22.68 1.51 -3.81
N ARG A 46 -22.08 1.46 -5.01
CA ARG A 46 -21.65 0.22 -5.66
C ARG A 46 -20.21 0.38 -6.14
N ALA A 47 -19.42 -0.68 -6.02
CA ALA A 47 -18.05 -0.72 -6.51
C ALA A 47 -17.86 -1.91 -7.46
N MET A 48 -17.13 -1.71 -8.56
CA MET A 48 -16.58 -2.77 -9.39
C MET A 48 -15.17 -3.11 -8.93
N LEU A 49 -14.93 -4.38 -8.59
CA LEU A 49 -13.59 -4.93 -8.38
C LEU A 49 -13.14 -5.64 -9.67
N TYR A 50 -12.39 -4.91 -10.50
CA TYR A 50 -11.87 -5.41 -11.76
C TYR A 50 -10.43 -5.90 -11.59
N PHE A 51 -10.27 -7.20 -11.28
CA PHE A 51 -9.01 -7.85 -10.90
C PHE A 51 -8.59 -8.92 -11.88
N THR A 52 -8.15 -8.54 -13.07
CA THR A 52 -7.67 -9.47 -14.11
C THR A 52 -6.21 -9.92 -13.86
N GLN A 53 -5.46 -9.22 -13.02
CA GLN A 53 -4.18 -9.70 -12.47
C GLN A 53 -4.42 -10.34 -11.09
N PRO A 54 -3.99 -11.60 -10.86
CA PRO A 54 -4.21 -12.30 -9.59
C PRO A 54 -3.67 -11.56 -8.38
N SER A 55 -4.49 -11.44 -7.34
CA SER A 55 -4.11 -10.89 -6.04
C SER A 55 -5.14 -11.25 -4.97
N THR A 56 -4.80 -12.17 -4.07
CA THR A 56 -5.72 -12.59 -2.99
C THR A 56 -5.85 -11.51 -1.92
N ARG A 57 -4.73 -11.04 -1.36
CA ARG A 57 -4.74 -10.08 -0.25
C ARG A 57 -5.36 -8.74 -0.62
N THR A 58 -4.91 -8.13 -1.71
CA THR A 58 -5.44 -6.82 -2.13
C THR A 58 -6.92 -6.90 -2.46
N PHE A 59 -7.34 -7.97 -3.14
CA PHE A 59 -8.76 -8.20 -3.45
C PHE A 59 -9.60 -8.29 -2.17
N LEU A 60 -9.24 -9.21 -1.26
CA LEU A 60 -9.98 -9.40 -0.01
C LEU A 60 -10.02 -8.12 0.82
N SER A 61 -8.90 -7.40 0.90
CA SER A 61 -8.82 -6.15 1.65
C SER A 61 -9.70 -5.05 1.06
N MET A 62 -9.72 -4.87 -0.27
CA MET A 62 -10.59 -3.90 -0.96
C MET A 62 -12.06 -4.27 -0.81
N ASN A 63 -12.39 -5.54 -1.01
CA ASN A 63 -13.77 -6.01 -0.88
C ASN A 63 -14.29 -5.83 0.55
N ASN A 64 -13.52 -6.22 1.56
CA ASN A 64 -13.92 -6.01 2.95
C ASN A 64 -13.98 -4.53 3.33
N ALA A 65 -13.10 -3.69 2.81
CA ALA A 65 -13.19 -2.24 3.01
C ALA A 65 -14.50 -1.66 2.46
N CYS A 66 -14.96 -2.11 1.29
CA CYS A 66 -16.28 -1.78 0.77
C CYS A 66 -17.40 -2.19 1.74
N HIS A 67 -17.36 -3.43 2.24
CA HIS A 67 -18.38 -3.95 3.14
C HIS A 67 -18.43 -3.21 4.50
N VAL A 68 -17.29 -2.76 5.03
CA VAL A 68 -17.26 -1.94 6.26
C VAL A 68 -18.09 -0.68 6.11
N LEU A 69 -18.12 -0.07 4.93
CA LEU A 69 -18.92 1.15 4.63
C LEU A 69 -20.31 0.84 4.06
N GLY A 70 -20.69 -0.43 3.92
CA GLY A 70 -21.94 -0.84 3.30
C GLY A 70 -21.96 -0.77 1.77
N ILE A 71 -20.84 -0.50 1.11
CA ILE A 71 -20.74 -0.45 -0.35
C ILE A 71 -20.93 -1.86 -0.92
N ARG A 72 -21.83 -2.00 -1.86
CA ARG A 72 -22.09 -3.28 -2.57
C ARG A 72 -21.03 -3.48 -3.65
N THR A 73 -20.54 -4.70 -3.79
CA THR A 73 -19.49 -5.02 -4.75
C THR A 73 -19.99 -5.91 -5.88
N SER A 74 -19.46 -5.69 -7.08
CA SER A 74 -19.46 -6.62 -8.20
C SER A 74 -18.01 -6.90 -8.57
N GLU A 75 -17.72 -8.10 -9.09
CA GLU A 75 -16.34 -8.49 -9.37
C GLU A 75 -16.16 -9.14 -10.74
N ILE A 76 -15.03 -8.88 -11.37
CA ILE A 76 -14.48 -9.63 -12.49
C ILE A 76 -13.04 -10.00 -12.12
N ARG A 77 -12.77 -11.30 -11.99
CA ARG A 77 -11.46 -11.83 -11.58
C ARG A 77 -10.80 -12.74 -12.62
N ASN A 78 -11.58 -13.20 -13.57
CA ASN A 78 -11.08 -13.99 -14.68
C ASN A 78 -11.23 -13.19 -15.97
N PRO A 79 -10.13 -12.83 -16.67
CA PRO A 79 -10.22 -12.13 -17.95
C PRO A 79 -10.99 -12.92 -19.00
N GLU A 80 -11.01 -14.25 -18.94
CA GLU A 80 -11.72 -15.09 -19.91
C GLU A 80 -13.24 -14.94 -19.89
N VAL A 81 -13.81 -14.42 -18.80
CA VAL A 81 -15.26 -14.14 -18.70
C VAL A 81 -15.60 -12.69 -19.01
N SER A 82 -14.58 -11.86 -19.29
CA SER A 82 -14.79 -10.47 -19.70
C SER A 82 -15.21 -10.39 -21.17
N SER A 83 -16.00 -9.39 -21.51
CA SER A 83 -16.38 -9.08 -22.90
C SER A 83 -15.16 -8.73 -23.77
N GLU A 84 -14.03 -8.37 -23.18
CA GLU A 84 -12.76 -8.11 -23.87
C GLU A 84 -12.29 -9.33 -24.68
N VAL A 85 -12.56 -10.56 -24.21
CA VAL A 85 -12.30 -11.81 -24.97
C VAL A 85 -13.08 -11.85 -26.28
N LYS A 86 -14.21 -11.13 -26.38
CA LYS A 86 -15.04 -11.03 -27.58
C LYS A 86 -14.66 -9.82 -28.45
N GLY A 87 -13.57 -9.10 -28.13
CA GLY A 87 -13.10 -7.95 -28.88
C GLY A 87 -13.64 -6.60 -28.38
N GLU A 88 -14.28 -6.53 -27.20
CA GLU A 88 -14.63 -5.27 -26.56
C GLU A 88 -13.34 -4.50 -26.18
N THR A 89 -13.34 -3.20 -26.45
CA THR A 89 -12.19 -2.38 -26.07
C THR A 89 -12.14 -2.15 -24.55
N PHE A 90 -10.95 -1.92 -24.00
CA PHE A 90 -10.82 -1.56 -22.60
C PHE A 90 -11.68 -0.34 -22.22
N GLU A 91 -11.67 0.68 -23.08
CA GLU A 91 -12.45 1.91 -22.88
C GLU A 91 -13.95 1.64 -22.82
N ASP A 92 -14.45 0.73 -23.65
CA ASP A 92 -15.87 0.34 -23.66
C ASP A 92 -16.23 -0.44 -22.39
N SER A 93 -15.37 -1.35 -21.95
CA SER A 93 -15.52 -2.06 -20.67
C SER A 93 -15.60 -1.08 -19.49
N ILE A 94 -14.67 -0.11 -19.40
CA ILE A 94 -14.68 0.89 -18.32
C ILE A 94 -15.91 1.79 -18.36
N ARG A 95 -16.36 2.22 -19.53
CA ARG A 95 -17.63 2.98 -19.71
C ARG A 95 -18.83 2.15 -19.27
N THR A 96 -18.86 0.88 -19.65
CA THR A 96 -19.91 -0.05 -19.24
C THR A 96 -19.96 -0.18 -17.72
N PHE A 97 -18.81 -0.41 -17.06
CA PHE A 97 -18.74 -0.48 -15.61
C PHE A 97 -19.23 0.82 -14.95
N SER A 98 -18.78 1.98 -15.45
CA SER A 98 -19.21 3.29 -14.91
C SER A 98 -20.71 3.52 -14.96
N SER A 99 -21.42 2.82 -15.86
CA SER A 99 -22.89 2.88 -15.95
C SER A 99 -23.60 2.16 -14.80
N TYR A 100 -22.93 1.21 -14.14
CA TYR A 100 -23.53 0.36 -13.10
C TYR A 100 -23.04 0.64 -11.69
N VAL A 101 -21.85 1.26 -11.54
CA VAL A 101 -21.21 1.46 -10.25
C VAL A 101 -20.83 2.93 -10.00
N ASP A 102 -20.45 3.21 -8.76
CA ASP A 102 -20.04 4.53 -8.29
C ASP A 102 -18.53 4.60 -8.02
N LEU A 103 -17.81 3.47 -8.14
CA LEU A 103 -16.36 3.34 -7.92
C LEU A 103 -15.83 2.15 -8.72
N ILE A 104 -14.68 2.30 -9.37
CA ILE A 104 -13.96 1.20 -10.01
C ILE A 104 -12.61 1.01 -9.30
N ILE A 105 -12.40 -0.18 -8.74
CA ILE A 105 -11.15 -0.62 -8.12
C ILE A 105 -10.53 -1.63 -9.07
N MET A 106 -9.38 -1.28 -9.65
CA MET A 106 -8.81 -2.09 -10.71
C MET A 106 -7.40 -2.57 -10.46
N ARG A 107 -7.13 -3.81 -10.88
CA ARG A 107 -5.80 -4.41 -10.93
C ARG A 107 -5.68 -5.25 -12.19
N THR A 108 -4.93 -4.77 -13.15
CA THR A 108 -4.72 -5.40 -14.46
C THR A 108 -3.23 -5.75 -14.66
N PRO A 109 -2.88 -6.70 -15.55
CA PRO A 109 -1.49 -6.99 -15.85
C PRO A 109 -0.78 -5.88 -16.61
N GLU A 110 -1.52 -5.05 -17.34
CA GLU A 110 -0.97 -3.97 -18.18
C GLU A 110 -0.68 -2.72 -17.35
N ALA A 111 0.46 -2.11 -17.62
CA ALA A 111 0.84 -0.82 -17.07
C ALA A 111 0.02 0.32 -17.71
N GLY A 112 -0.24 1.39 -16.93
CA GLY A 112 -0.92 2.58 -17.40
C GLY A 112 -2.45 2.47 -17.51
N TYR A 113 -3.05 1.28 -17.32
CA TYR A 113 -4.49 1.11 -17.47
C TYR A 113 -5.30 1.91 -16.43
N ALA A 114 -4.83 2.03 -15.20
CA ALA A 114 -5.52 2.83 -14.19
C ALA A 114 -5.52 4.32 -14.55
N ALA A 115 -4.41 4.86 -15.07
CA ALA A 115 -4.32 6.23 -15.52
C ALA A 115 -5.20 6.49 -16.77
N ARG A 116 -5.22 5.53 -17.72
CA ARG A 116 -6.13 5.60 -18.89
C ARG A 116 -7.59 5.59 -18.48
N ALA A 117 -7.97 4.73 -17.52
CA ALA A 117 -9.32 4.67 -16.99
C ALA A 117 -9.71 5.99 -16.31
N ALA A 118 -8.82 6.58 -15.52
CA ALA A 118 -9.03 7.88 -14.88
C ALA A 118 -9.23 9.00 -15.92
N ALA A 119 -8.35 9.10 -16.92
CA ALA A 119 -8.47 10.07 -18.00
C ALA A 119 -9.77 9.90 -18.81
N LEU A 120 -10.19 8.66 -19.05
CA LEU A 120 -11.48 8.37 -19.68
C LEU A 120 -12.64 8.87 -18.81
N MET A 121 -12.60 8.61 -17.49
CA MET A 121 -13.66 9.06 -16.57
C MET A 121 -13.73 10.59 -16.51
N ASP A 122 -12.63 11.30 -16.54
CA ASP A 122 -12.62 12.77 -16.58
C ASP A 122 -13.22 13.34 -17.88
N SER A 123 -13.26 12.54 -18.95
CA SER A 123 -13.77 12.96 -20.26
C SER A 123 -15.25 12.68 -20.52
N ILE A 124 -15.96 11.98 -19.61
CA ILE A 124 -17.36 11.56 -19.82
C ILE A 124 -18.34 12.26 -18.87
N PRO A 125 -19.62 12.38 -19.26
CA PRO A 125 -20.63 13.10 -18.46
C PRO A 125 -20.92 12.50 -17.08
N ARG A 126 -20.71 11.16 -16.92
CA ARG A 126 -20.92 10.46 -15.65
C ARG A 126 -19.61 9.81 -15.19
N PRO A 127 -18.71 10.59 -14.66
CA PRO A 127 -17.45 10.08 -14.17
C PRO A 127 -17.62 9.32 -12.85
N VAL A 128 -16.79 8.26 -12.65
CA VAL A 128 -16.66 7.55 -11.37
C VAL A 128 -15.19 7.51 -10.94
N PRO A 129 -14.89 7.54 -9.65
CA PRO A 129 -13.51 7.40 -9.16
C PRO A 129 -12.88 6.09 -9.60
N ILE A 130 -11.56 6.14 -9.84
CA ILE A 130 -10.71 4.98 -10.14
C ILE A 130 -9.72 4.79 -9.00
N ILE A 131 -9.58 3.57 -8.48
CA ILE A 131 -8.51 3.18 -7.54
C ILE A 131 -7.63 2.15 -8.21
N ASN A 132 -6.33 2.46 -8.34
CA ASN A 132 -5.30 1.50 -8.73
C ASN A 132 -4.95 0.59 -7.55
N ALA A 133 -5.32 -0.67 -7.64
CA ALA A 133 -5.01 -1.71 -6.67
C ALA A 133 -3.69 -2.46 -6.98
N GLY A 134 -2.76 -1.82 -7.73
CA GLY A 134 -1.43 -2.34 -8.06
C GLY A 134 -1.37 -3.02 -9.41
N SER A 135 -1.72 -2.32 -10.50
CA SER A 135 -1.68 -2.84 -11.87
C SER A 135 -0.27 -2.91 -12.43
N GLY A 136 0.01 -3.93 -13.19
CA GLY A 136 1.23 -4.14 -13.98
C GLY A 136 2.52 -3.84 -13.21
N LYS A 137 3.42 -3.07 -13.83
CA LYS A 137 4.67 -2.54 -13.25
C LYS A 137 4.48 -1.13 -12.65
N ASP A 138 3.25 -0.61 -12.65
CA ASP A 138 2.92 0.69 -12.11
C ASP A 138 3.13 0.76 -10.59
N GLN A 139 2.92 1.95 -10.05
CA GLN A 139 2.92 2.16 -8.61
C GLN A 139 1.80 1.35 -7.93
N HIS A 140 1.95 1.15 -6.62
CA HIS A 140 0.91 0.58 -5.78
C HIS A 140 0.50 1.61 -4.70
N PRO A 141 -0.28 2.65 -5.08
CA PRO A 141 -0.54 3.78 -4.18
C PRO A 141 -1.20 3.36 -2.87
N THR A 142 -2.16 2.44 -2.91
CA THR A 142 -2.84 1.98 -1.69
C THR A 142 -1.97 1.08 -0.79
N GLN A 143 -0.88 0.51 -1.32
CA GLN A 143 0.13 -0.15 -0.50
C GLN A 143 1.01 0.89 0.19
N ALA A 144 1.48 1.89 -0.55
CA ALA A 144 2.30 2.96 0.05
C ALA A 144 1.54 3.69 1.18
N LEU A 145 0.23 3.94 1.02
CA LEU A 145 -0.60 4.53 2.07
C LEU A 145 -0.68 3.69 3.33
N LEU A 146 -0.91 2.38 3.21
CA LEU A 146 -0.97 1.50 4.39
C LEU A 146 0.39 1.35 5.06
N ASP A 147 1.47 1.44 4.30
CA ASP A 147 2.84 1.42 4.81
C ASP A 147 3.13 2.70 5.60
N ILE A 148 2.73 3.87 5.08
CA ILE A 148 2.76 5.15 5.81
C ILE A 148 1.98 5.05 7.13
N TYR A 149 0.74 4.59 7.09
CA TYR A 149 -0.07 4.45 8.30
C TYR A 149 0.56 3.48 9.32
N THR A 150 1.21 2.42 8.83
CA THR A 150 1.89 1.47 9.71
C THR A 150 3.13 2.09 10.35
N LEU A 151 3.88 2.89 9.62
CA LEU A 151 5.02 3.65 10.15
C LEU A 151 4.56 4.70 11.17
N GLU A 152 3.53 5.51 10.84
CA GLU A 152 2.95 6.49 11.76
C GLU A 152 2.51 5.84 13.08
N ARG A 153 1.79 4.72 13.00
CA ARG A 153 1.38 3.97 14.21
C ARG A 153 2.56 3.38 14.98
N SER A 154 3.63 2.94 14.30
CA SER A 154 4.84 2.42 14.93
C SER A 154 5.66 3.52 15.61
N PHE A 155 5.54 4.75 15.13
CA PHE A 155 6.30 5.90 15.62
C PHE A 155 5.45 6.91 16.40
N GLU A 156 4.19 6.62 16.67
CA GLU A 156 3.25 7.53 17.34
C GLU A 156 3.82 8.14 18.64
N GLN A 157 4.49 7.34 19.46
CA GLN A 157 5.11 7.79 20.71
C GLN A 157 6.53 8.36 20.53
N ARG A 158 7.01 8.43 19.29
CA ARG A 158 8.38 8.83 18.94
C ARG A 158 8.41 10.00 17.96
N GLY A 159 7.32 10.75 17.84
CA GLY A 159 7.24 11.95 17.01
C GLY A 159 6.93 11.71 15.52
N GLY A 160 6.34 10.55 15.17
CA GLY A 160 5.98 10.24 13.78
C GLY A 160 7.16 9.80 12.91
N ILE A 161 6.99 9.93 11.59
CA ILE A 161 7.97 9.46 10.58
C ILE A 161 9.13 10.45 10.42
N ASP A 162 8.93 11.73 10.68
CA ASP A 162 9.95 12.76 10.52
C ASP A 162 11.24 12.41 11.33
N GLY A 163 12.39 12.59 10.72
CA GLY A 163 13.70 12.31 11.31
C GLY A 163 14.05 10.81 11.48
N LYS A 164 13.25 9.87 10.94
CA LYS A 164 13.50 8.44 11.10
C LYS A 164 14.44 7.88 10.03
N THR A 165 15.18 6.84 10.40
CA THR A 165 16.00 6.05 9.50
C THR A 165 15.25 4.77 9.12
N ILE A 166 14.91 4.62 7.83
CA ILE A 166 14.11 3.52 7.31
C ILE A 166 14.97 2.69 6.36
N GLY A 167 15.25 1.44 6.73
CA GLY A 167 15.89 0.46 5.86
C GLY A 167 14.88 -0.16 4.89
N MET A 168 15.26 -0.32 3.65
CA MET A 168 14.50 -1.05 2.63
C MET A 168 15.37 -2.16 2.09
N MET A 169 14.98 -3.42 2.30
CA MET A 169 15.78 -4.60 1.99
C MET A 169 15.07 -5.55 1.03
N GLY A 170 15.81 -6.12 0.08
CA GLY A 170 15.34 -7.16 -0.81
C GLY A 170 15.45 -6.81 -2.29
N ASP A 171 14.45 -7.18 -3.11
CA ASP A 171 14.38 -6.78 -4.51
C ASP A 171 13.88 -5.33 -4.64
N LEU A 172 14.79 -4.38 -4.57
CA LEU A 172 14.47 -2.96 -4.66
C LEU A 172 14.30 -2.49 -6.12
N LYS A 173 14.89 -3.24 -7.06
CA LYS A 173 14.81 -2.94 -8.49
C LYS A 173 13.38 -3.08 -9.03
N ARG A 174 12.67 -4.14 -8.62
CA ARG A 174 11.33 -4.50 -9.10
C ARG A 174 10.22 -4.29 -8.06
N GLY A 175 10.60 -4.14 -6.79
CA GLY A 175 9.68 -4.01 -5.67
C GLY A 175 8.80 -2.76 -5.76
N ARG A 176 7.61 -2.85 -6.37
CA ARG A 176 6.67 -1.71 -6.52
C ARG A 176 6.34 -1.04 -5.19
N THR A 177 6.27 -1.81 -4.12
CA THR A 177 5.90 -1.33 -2.79
C THR A 177 6.97 -0.43 -2.20
N VAL A 178 8.23 -0.87 -2.19
CA VAL A 178 9.36 -0.03 -1.73
C VAL A 178 9.53 1.21 -2.59
N ARG A 179 9.35 1.10 -3.90
CA ARG A 179 9.46 2.21 -4.84
C ARG A 179 8.36 3.25 -4.60
N SER A 180 7.11 2.82 -4.39
CA SER A 180 5.99 3.71 -4.08
C SER A 180 6.13 4.34 -2.68
N LEU A 181 6.60 3.59 -1.69
CA LEU A 181 6.87 4.11 -0.35
C LEU A 181 8.01 5.15 -0.38
N SER A 182 9.11 4.86 -1.10
CA SER A 182 10.23 5.80 -1.26
C SER A 182 9.78 7.15 -1.81
N ARG A 183 8.86 7.16 -2.78
CA ARG A 183 8.30 8.40 -3.33
C ARG A 183 7.54 9.23 -2.30
N LEU A 184 6.80 8.59 -1.39
CA LEU A 184 6.04 9.30 -0.33
C LEU A 184 6.94 9.88 0.75
N MET A 185 8.17 9.39 0.90
CA MET A 185 9.13 9.93 1.89
C MET A 185 9.51 11.39 1.61
N ARG A 186 9.30 11.91 0.40
CA ARG A 186 9.49 13.34 0.08
C ARG A 186 8.63 14.29 0.93
N PHE A 187 7.59 13.78 1.55
CA PHE A 187 6.68 14.57 2.38
C PHE A 187 7.04 14.58 3.87
N TYR A 188 8.14 13.90 4.24
CA TYR A 188 8.58 13.76 5.63
C TYR A 188 9.98 14.37 5.79
N GLU A 189 10.10 15.27 6.78
CA GLU A 189 11.33 16.02 6.99
C GLU A 189 12.43 15.17 7.66
N GLY A 190 13.66 15.27 7.19
CA GLY A 190 14.81 14.61 7.80
C GLY A 190 14.79 13.08 7.80
N VAL A 191 13.94 12.46 6.97
CA VAL A 191 13.94 11.01 6.78
C VAL A 191 15.18 10.58 6.03
N ARG A 192 15.84 9.54 6.51
CA ARG A 192 16.96 8.87 5.85
C ARG A 192 16.56 7.48 5.39
N LEU A 193 16.64 7.22 4.08
CA LEU A 193 16.43 5.91 3.49
C LEU A 193 17.73 5.12 3.38
N VAL A 194 17.71 3.85 3.72
CA VAL A 194 18.87 2.96 3.56
C VAL A 194 18.45 1.79 2.68
N PHE A 195 18.97 1.74 1.46
CA PHE A 195 18.72 0.67 0.50
C PHE A 195 19.72 -0.47 0.73
N ILE A 196 19.19 -1.67 1.03
CA ILE A 196 19.96 -2.84 1.43
C ILE A 196 19.67 -3.97 0.44
N ALA A 197 20.53 -4.16 -0.54
CA ALA A 197 20.30 -5.15 -1.60
C ALA A 197 21.60 -5.73 -2.16
N PRO A 198 21.55 -6.96 -2.70
CA PRO A 198 22.61 -7.44 -3.57
C PRO A 198 22.71 -6.59 -4.85
N PRO A 199 23.87 -6.54 -5.52
CA PRO A 199 24.07 -5.69 -6.72
C PRO A 199 23.04 -5.87 -7.83
N ALA A 200 22.54 -7.08 -8.05
CA ALA A 200 21.53 -7.37 -9.08
C ALA A 200 20.15 -6.77 -8.77
N TYR A 201 19.87 -6.44 -7.51
CA TYR A 201 18.56 -6.01 -7.01
C TYR A 201 18.57 -4.62 -6.38
N GLU A 202 19.63 -3.83 -6.60
CA GLU A 202 19.75 -2.45 -6.11
C GLU A 202 18.62 -1.56 -6.64
N MET A 203 18.32 -0.48 -5.92
CA MET A 203 17.28 0.49 -6.30
C MET A 203 17.59 1.11 -7.66
N GLY A 204 16.56 1.22 -8.50
CA GLY A 204 16.68 1.82 -9.83
C GLY A 204 17.10 3.30 -9.81
N SER A 205 17.80 3.75 -10.85
CA SER A 205 18.26 5.14 -10.99
C SER A 205 17.09 6.13 -10.95
N ASP A 206 15.95 5.76 -11.53
CA ASP A 206 14.74 6.59 -11.57
C ASP A 206 14.20 6.97 -10.17
N ILE A 207 14.30 6.08 -9.18
CA ILE A 207 13.92 6.41 -7.80
C ILE A 207 15.03 7.21 -7.12
N LYS A 208 16.31 6.89 -7.37
CA LYS A 208 17.45 7.64 -6.81
C LYS A 208 17.47 9.08 -7.31
N GLU A 209 17.24 9.29 -8.60
CA GLU A 209 17.10 10.61 -9.21
C GLU A 209 15.93 11.38 -8.60
N PHE A 210 14.75 10.74 -8.49
CA PHE A 210 13.58 11.32 -7.86
C PHE A 210 13.86 11.75 -6.41
N LEU A 211 14.52 10.91 -5.60
CA LEU A 211 14.83 11.25 -4.20
C LEU A 211 15.83 12.42 -4.12
N THR A 212 16.80 12.44 -5.03
CA THR A 212 17.76 13.55 -5.13
C THR A 212 17.07 14.87 -5.48
N GLU A 213 16.17 14.85 -6.46
CA GLU A 213 15.37 16.03 -6.86
C GLU A 213 14.49 16.58 -5.73
N HIS A 214 14.06 15.71 -4.82
CA HIS A 214 13.20 16.07 -3.68
C HIS A 214 13.97 16.18 -2.35
N GLU A 215 15.30 16.22 -2.39
CA GLU A 215 16.18 16.40 -1.23
C GLU A 215 15.98 15.34 -0.12
N VAL A 216 15.53 14.12 -0.48
CA VAL A 216 15.42 12.99 0.45
C VAL A 216 16.78 12.30 0.56
N GLU A 217 17.32 12.24 1.78
CA GLU A 217 18.59 11.57 2.05
C GLU A 217 18.46 10.05 1.85
N PHE A 218 19.39 9.46 1.09
CA PHE A 218 19.46 8.01 0.96
C PHE A 218 20.91 7.50 0.86
N HIS A 219 21.09 6.24 1.29
CA HIS A 219 22.35 5.51 1.20
C HIS A 219 22.11 4.11 0.66
N GLU A 220 23.08 3.57 -0.10
CA GLU A 220 23.08 2.16 -0.56
C GLU A 220 24.14 1.38 0.21
N ILE A 221 23.75 0.26 0.80
CA ILE A 221 24.64 -0.61 1.55
C ILE A 221 24.41 -2.08 1.21
N ARG A 222 25.44 -2.91 1.43
CA ARG A 222 25.39 -4.37 1.17
C ARG A 222 25.55 -5.21 2.43
N ARG A 223 25.76 -4.58 3.57
CA ARG A 223 26.01 -5.24 4.86
C ARG A 223 24.94 -4.87 5.86
N LEU A 224 23.90 -5.70 5.91
CA LEU A 224 22.75 -5.50 6.78
C LEU A 224 23.14 -5.24 8.24
N HIS A 225 24.03 -6.05 8.79
CA HIS A 225 24.37 -5.99 10.21
C HIS A 225 24.98 -4.66 10.66
N GLU A 226 25.64 -3.92 9.76
CA GLU A 226 26.27 -2.64 10.08
C GLU A 226 25.26 -1.53 10.36
N ILE A 227 24.05 -1.63 9.76
CA ILE A 227 23.03 -0.58 9.85
C ILE A 227 21.87 -0.91 10.80
N LEU A 228 21.67 -2.18 11.15
CA LEU A 228 20.54 -2.60 11.99
C LEU A 228 20.41 -1.80 13.30
N PRO A 229 21.51 -1.43 14.03
CA PRO A 229 21.41 -0.64 15.24
C PRO A 229 20.90 0.80 15.04
N GLU A 230 20.96 1.31 13.80
CA GLU A 230 20.52 2.68 13.48
C GLU A 230 19.07 2.75 13.00
N LEU A 231 18.51 1.64 12.50
CA LEU A 231 17.20 1.62 11.87
C LEU A 231 16.05 1.80 12.87
N ASP A 232 15.13 2.70 12.55
CA ASP A 232 13.84 2.85 13.23
C ASP A 232 12.78 1.90 12.63
N ALA A 233 12.88 1.62 11.33
CA ALA A 233 12.10 0.58 10.67
C ALA A 233 12.95 -0.13 9.62
N ILE A 234 12.61 -1.39 9.35
CA ILE A 234 13.10 -2.13 8.19
C ILE A 234 11.93 -2.70 7.39
N TYR A 235 11.85 -2.30 6.12
CA TYR A 235 10.87 -2.79 5.16
C TYR A 235 11.53 -3.85 4.29
N VAL A 236 11.18 -5.11 4.54
CA VAL A 236 11.77 -6.26 3.84
C VAL A 236 10.86 -6.66 2.69
N THR A 237 11.42 -6.92 1.51
CA THR A 237 10.68 -7.45 0.36
C THR A 237 11.24 -8.78 -0.09
N ARG A 238 10.37 -9.61 -0.65
CA ARG A 238 10.74 -10.88 -1.26
C ARG A 238 11.62 -10.65 -2.49
N MET A 239 12.62 -11.52 -2.70
CA MET A 239 13.31 -11.62 -3.97
C MET A 239 12.38 -12.23 -5.03
N GLN A 240 12.29 -11.63 -6.21
CA GLN A 240 11.37 -12.01 -7.28
C GLN A 240 12.10 -12.77 -8.39
N PHE A 241 12.67 -13.93 -8.05
CA PHE A 241 13.45 -14.75 -8.99
C PHE A 241 12.69 -15.15 -10.25
N GLU A 242 11.35 -15.24 -10.17
CA GLU A 242 10.49 -15.52 -11.30
C GLU A 242 10.54 -14.48 -12.43
N HIS A 243 11.13 -13.33 -12.15
CA HIS A 243 11.31 -12.24 -13.11
C HIS A 243 12.77 -12.02 -13.54
N ASP A 244 13.69 -12.90 -13.09
CA ASP A 244 15.08 -12.78 -13.49
C ASP A 244 15.27 -13.08 -14.97
N VAL A 245 16.11 -12.29 -15.62
CA VAL A 245 16.65 -12.62 -16.92
C VAL A 245 17.73 -13.72 -16.70
N ALA A 246 17.95 -14.58 -17.68
CA ALA A 246 18.92 -15.67 -17.59
C ALA A 246 20.24 -15.19 -16.92
N ASP A 247 20.67 -15.91 -15.88
CA ASP A 247 21.87 -15.69 -15.07
C ASP A 247 21.88 -14.46 -14.12
N GLU A 248 20.83 -13.65 -14.03
CA GLU A 248 20.80 -12.46 -13.14
C GLU A 248 20.92 -12.83 -11.65
N SER A 249 20.31 -13.93 -11.23
CA SER A 249 20.40 -14.49 -9.87
C SER A 249 21.47 -15.55 -9.66
N SER A 250 22.20 -15.92 -10.73
CA SER A 250 23.25 -16.94 -10.66
C SER A 250 24.34 -16.54 -9.65
N GLY A 251 24.45 -17.31 -8.57
CA GLY A 251 25.45 -17.08 -7.52
C GLY A 251 25.11 -16.00 -6.49
N VAL A 252 23.91 -15.40 -6.50
CA VAL A 252 23.52 -14.43 -5.46
C VAL A 252 23.30 -15.14 -4.13
N ASN A 253 24.16 -14.84 -3.13
CA ASN A 253 23.99 -15.32 -1.76
C ASN A 253 22.98 -14.42 -1.03
N LEU A 254 21.84 -14.97 -0.65
CA LEU A 254 20.77 -14.27 0.08
C LEU A 254 20.89 -14.35 1.60
N ALA A 255 21.73 -15.22 2.14
CA ALA A 255 21.89 -15.38 3.58
C ALA A 255 22.18 -14.05 4.32
N PRO A 256 22.98 -13.11 3.75
CA PRO A 256 23.20 -11.80 4.38
C PRO A 256 21.98 -10.86 4.41
N PHE A 257 20.89 -11.20 3.72
CA PHE A 257 19.67 -10.39 3.57
C PHE A 257 18.45 -11.09 4.19
N THR A 258 18.67 -11.77 5.31
CA THR A 258 17.64 -12.51 6.04
C THR A 258 17.52 -11.94 7.45
N ILE A 259 16.30 -11.80 7.94
CA ILE A 259 15.99 -11.39 9.31
C ILE A 259 15.60 -12.64 10.11
N GLY A 260 16.37 -12.91 11.15
CA GLY A 260 16.17 -13.96 12.13
C GLY A 260 16.44 -13.45 13.56
N GLU A 261 16.55 -14.36 14.53
CA GLU A 261 16.81 -13.99 15.93
C GLU A 261 18.10 -13.18 16.12
N ARG A 262 19.13 -13.50 15.36
CA ARG A 262 20.42 -12.78 15.41
C ARG A 262 20.25 -11.33 14.99
N GLU A 263 19.56 -11.08 13.88
CA GLU A 263 19.34 -9.75 13.34
C GLU A 263 18.43 -8.93 14.26
N LEU A 264 17.39 -9.56 14.83
CA LEU A 264 16.57 -8.96 15.88
C LEU A 264 17.39 -8.50 17.09
N GLY A 265 18.41 -9.28 17.48
CA GLY A 265 19.32 -8.92 18.58
C GLY A 265 20.18 -7.69 18.31
N LEU A 266 20.37 -7.30 17.06
CA LEU A 266 21.14 -6.12 16.64
C LEU A 266 20.28 -4.86 16.46
N MET A 267 18.98 -5.00 16.32
CA MET A 267 18.04 -3.89 16.12
C MET A 267 17.76 -3.15 17.42
N LYS A 268 17.31 -1.90 17.31
CA LYS A 268 16.72 -1.16 18.44
C LYS A 268 15.52 -1.94 19.02
N PRO A 269 15.21 -1.81 20.31
CA PRO A 269 14.07 -2.51 20.92
C PRO A 269 12.71 -2.20 20.28
N ASP A 270 12.62 -1.09 19.58
CA ASP A 270 11.39 -0.54 18.99
C ASP A 270 11.44 -0.38 17.47
N THR A 271 12.42 -1.04 16.80
CA THR A 271 12.49 -1.09 15.33
C THR A 271 11.27 -1.77 14.74
N ALA A 272 10.56 -1.14 13.82
CA ALA A 272 9.42 -1.75 13.13
C ALA A 272 9.90 -2.66 11.98
N VAL A 273 9.60 -3.97 12.06
CA VAL A 273 9.89 -4.92 10.97
C VAL A 273 8.65 -5.09 10.11
N MET A 274 8.71 -4.64 8.86
CA MET A 274 7.60 -4.58 7.91
C MET A 274 7.85 -5.49 6.71
N HIS A 275 6.76 -5.98 6.09
CA HIS A 275 6.82 -6.79 4.87
C HIS A 275 5.48 -6.74 4.13
N PRO A 276 5.44 -6.52 2.80
CA PRO A 276 4.18 -6.42 2.04
C PRO A 276 3.51 -7.78 1.78
N LEU A 277 4.12 -8.87 2.22
CA LEU A 277 3.70 -10.25 1.99
C LEU A 277 3.45 -10.62 0.49
N PRO A 278 3.56 -11.89 0.08
CA PRO A 278 3.93 -13.05 0.90
C PRO A 278 5.43 -13.00 1.22
N ARG A 279 5.77 -13.39 2.44
CA ARG A 279 7.18 -13.57 2.79
C ARG A 279 7.70 -14.93 2.31
N GLY A 280 8.99 -14.98 2.05
CA GLY A 280 9.79 -16.16 1.79
C GLY A 280 10.85 -16.34 2.90
N PRO A 281 12.05 -16.85 2.56
CA PRO A 281 13.11 -17.09 3.52
C PRO A 281 13.76 -15.80 4.09
N GLU A 282 13.47 -14.64 3.53
CA GLU A 282 14.02 -13.33 3.95
C GLU A 282 13.55 -12.90 5.35
N ILE A 283 12.44 -13.45 5.87
CA ILE A 283 12.04 -13.34 7.27
C ILE A 283 11.78 -14.73 7.81
N GLN A 284 12.57 -15.14 8.79
CA GLN A 284 12.45 -16.45 9.43
C GLN A 284 11.20 -16.55 10.32
N PRO A 285 10.60 -17.77 10.48
CA PRO A 285 9.35 -17.92 11.21
C PRO A 285 9.37 -17.48 12.69
N GLU A 286 10.52 -17.57 13.34
CA GLU A 286 10.70 -17.15 14.75
C GLU A 286 10.48 -15.66 14.95
N VAL A 287 10.69 -14.83 13.93
CA VAL A 287 10.42 -13.38 13.96
C VAL A 287 8.95 -13.06 14.25
N ASP A 288 8.02 -13.97 13.93
CA ASP A 288 6.58 -13.78 14.20
C ASP A 288 6.24 -13.56 15.67
N ARG A 289 7.09 -14.02 16.58
CA ARG A 289 6.89 -13.90 18.03
C ARG A 289 7.45 -12.60 18.61
N ASP A 290 8.24 -11.89 17.83
CA ASP A 290 8.84 -10.63 18.26
C ASP A 290 7.80 -9.50 18.16
N PRO A 291 7.65 -8.64 19.18
CA PRO A 291 6.69 -7.52 19.17
C PRO A 291 6.97 -6.50 18.05
N ARG A 292 8.18 -6.46 17.52
CA ARG A 292 8.60 -5.61 16.40
C ARG A 292 8.12 -6.12 15.04
N ALA A 293 7.61 -7.35 14.93
CA ALA A 293 7.02 -7.94 13.72
C ALA A 293 5.70 -7.24 13.36
N MET A 294 5.79 -6.17 12.59
CA MET A 294 4.63 -5.32 12.26
C MET A 294 3.84 -5.81 11.05
N TYR A 295 4.34 -6.72 10.22
CA TYR A 295 3.74 -7.10 8.95
C TYR A 295 2.32 -7.71 9.06
N TRP A 296 1.96 -8.36 10.15
CA TRP A 296 0.57 -8.80 10.38
C TRP A 296 -0.37 -7.66 10.77
N ARG A 297 0.15 -6.65 11.49
CA ARG A 297 -0.57 -5.41 11.78
C ARG A 297 -0.67 -4.55 10.52
N GLN A 298 0.39 -4.51 9.71
CA GLN A 298 0.46 -3.82 8.43
C GLN A 298 -0.65 -4.31 7.48
N GLU A 299 -0.86 -5.63 7.34
CA GLU A 299 -1.97 -6.19 6.54
C GLU A 299 -3.34 -5.71 7.05
N ARG A 300 -3.57 -5.75 8.36
CA ARG A 300 -4.81 -5.23 8.96
C ARG A 300 -4.97 -3.72 8.75
N ASN A 301 -3.91 -2.97 8.91
CA ASN A 301 -3.88 -1.53 8.65
C ASN A 301 -4.27 -1.23 7.21
N GLY A 302 -3.88 -2.11 6.28
CA GLY A 302 -4.23 -1.98 4.86
C GLY A 302 -5.72 -1.97 4.59
N MET A 303 -6.50 -2.80 5.27
CA MET A 303 -7.96 -2.78 5.13
C MET A 303 -8.53 -1.45 5.64
N TRP A 304 -8.13 -1.01 6.82
CA TRP A 304 -8.65 0.22 7.43
C TRP A 304 -8.26 1.49 6.65
N MET A 305 -7.04 1.57 6.14
CA MET A 305 -6.62 2.67 5.25
C MET A 305 -7.48 2.72 3.97
N ARG A 306 -7.83 1.56 3.42
CA ARG A 306 -8.73 1.49 2.24
C ARG A 306 -10.15 1.91 2.58
N VAL A 307 -10.64 1.63 3.80
CA VAL A 307 -11.92 2.19 4.29
C VAL A 307 -11.85 3.72 4.35
N ALA A 308 -10.78 4.29 4.94
CA ALA A 308 -10.59 5.72 5.02
C ALA A 308 -10.54 6.38 3.63
N LEU A 309 -9.81 5.77 2.70
CA LEU A 309 -9.72 6.23 1.33
C LEU A 309 -11.08 6.28 0.63
N MET A 310 -11.90 5.23 0.77
CA MET A 310 -13.25 5.20 0.20
C MET A 310 -14.20 6.16 0.91
N ALA A 311 -14.13 6.27 2.24
CA ALA A 311 -14.90 7.26 3.00
C ALA A 311 -14.57 8.69 2.54
N ARG A 312 -13.31 9.00 2.32
CA ARG A 312 -12.83 10.29 1.79
C ARG A 312 -13.36 10.54 0.37
N ILE A 313 -13.27 9.55 -0.54
CA ILE A 313 -13.75 9.65 -1.92
C ILE A 313 -15.26 9.98 -1.96
N PHE A 314 -16.05 9.40 -1.07
CA PHE A 314 -17.51 9.61 -1.03
C PHE A 314 -17.97 10.70 -0.07
N GLY A 315 -17.03 11.44 0.56
CA GLY A 315 -17.37 12.53 1.46
C GLY A 315 -17.99 12.10 2.80
N ALA A 316 -17.72 10.85 3.23
CA ALA A 316 -18.23 10.31 4.51
C ALA A 316 -17.23 10.52 5.68
N GLY A 317 -16.07 11.09 5.44
CA GLY A 317 -15.02 11.25 6.45
C GLY A 317 -15.46 12.11 7.65
N GLU A 318 -16.10 13.25 7.39
CA GLU A 318 -16.60 14.17 8.42
C GLU A 318 -17.62 13.48 9.34
N LEU A 319 -18.57 12.74 8.78
CA LEU A 319 -19.56 11.98 9.56
C LEU A 319 -18.92 10.99 10.52
N ILE A 320 -17.83 10.34 10.09
CA ILE A 320 -17.09 9.39 10.93
C ILE A 320 -16.37 10.15 12.07
N THR A 321 -15.73 11.26 11.76
CA THR A 321 -15.01 12.08 12.75
C THR A 321 -15.98 12.69 13.78
N GLU A 322 -17.14 13.18 13.35
CA GLU A 322 -18.19 13.67 14.24
C GLU A 322 -18.79 12.59 15.14
N ALA A 323 -18.85 11.35 14.65
CA ALA A 323 -19.37 10.22 15.42
C ALA A 323 -18.34 9.65 16.43
N LEU A 324 -17.04 9.96 16.26
CA LEU A 324 -15.96 9.40 17.09
C LEU A 324 -16.19 9.55 18.60
N PRO A 325 -16.65 10.69 19.17
CA PRO A 325 -16.90 10.83 20.60
C PRO A 325 -17.97 9.84 21.14
N GLN A 326 -18.89 9.38 20.28
CA GLN A 326 -19.96 8.46 20.69
C GLN A 326 -19.46 7.02 20.86
N PHE A 327 -18.31 6.68 20.27
CA PHE A 327 -17.77 5.32 20.22
C PHE A 327 -16.34 5.21 20.79
N GLY A 328 -15.75 6.32 21.23
CA GLY A 328 -14.33 6.42 21.61
C GLY A 328 -13.99 6.03 23.05
N ASP A 329 -14.98 5.89 23.94
CA ASP A 329 -14.78 5.62 25.37
C ASP A 329 -14.85 4.12 25.73
N GLY A 330 -14.38 3.24 24.82
CA GLY A 330 -14.37 1.78 25.01
C GLY A 330 -12.97 1.17 25.03
#